data_52f7c0f3970ceb6c0e52efe08005e629
#
_entry.id   52f7c0f3970ceb6c0e52efe08005e629
#
_cell.length_a   1.000
_cell.length_b   1.000
_cell.length_c   1.000
_cell.angle_alpha   90.00
_cell.angle_beta   90.00
_cell.angle_gamma   90.00
#
_symmetry.space_group_name_H-M   'P 1'
#
loop_
_entity.id
_entity.type
_entity.pdbx_description
1 polymer ?
#
loop_
_entity_poly.entity_id
_entity_poly.type
_entity_poly.pdbx_seq_one_letter_code
_entity_poly.pdbx_strand_id
1 'polypeptide(L)'
;MAIPFRLNSPRFTRPWRSYSTRRVWSVLSRLALALCLSGGFASADTLELNPNHPDRYTVVRGDTLWDIAGRFLNRPWQWPEIWHINPEIRNPDLIYPGDTLVLSYVNGVPQIGLENAGYDNAPAYEDSAPDEQKLSPRIRSKPISQAIPTIPMNIVHPFLSRPQVVGPDELKQAPYVVAFADEHIVGGYGNRMFVRSIGEGAPTAYTVLRSGNPYKDPDTGEILGYEAVYIGDAHVEQVGDPATLFIERTEQEARIGDRLLPLRSEPLRLSFQPHAPKSKVRGHIVGVVNGVDQIGQYSIVALDRGTADGIEVGHVLQILQRGTMVRDLIGPYSGETVNTPEQKAGLLMVFRPYERVSYALVMHASRALHVLDAVQTP
;
A
#
# COMPACT_ATOMS: atom_id res chain seq x y z
N MET A 1 27.79 -75.18 32.30
CA MET A 1 26.65 -76.04 31.98
C MET A 1 25.82 -75.31 30.89
N ALA A 2 26.11 -75.63 29.64
CA ALA A 2 25.53 -74.94 28.49
C ALA A 2 24.79 -75.95 27.59
N ILE A 3 23.55 -75.67 27.32
CA ILE A 3 22.72 -76.50 26.43
C ILE A 3 22.47 -75.70 25.16
N PRO A 4 22.78 -76.26 23.96
CA PRO A 4 22.50 -75.56 22.70
C PRO A 4 21.09 -75.91 22.18
N PHE A 5 20.31 -74.92 21.78
CA PHE A 5 19.04 -75.12 21.11
C PHE A 5 19.24 -74.99 19.58
N ARG A 6 18.88 -76.07 18.88
CA ARG A 6 18.84 -76.17 17.40
C ARG A 6 17.51 -75.56 16.90
N LEU A 7 17.57 -74.65 15.98
CA LEU A 7 16.40 -74.19 15.19
C LEU A 7 16.43 -74.81 13.80
N ASN A 8 15.37 -75.56 13.57
CA ASN A 8 15.07 -76.23 12.30
C ASN A 8 14.24 -75.27 11.43
N SER A 9 14.67 -74.96 10.23
CA SER A 9 13.92 -74.13 9.29
C SER A 9 13.31 -74.99 8.18
N PRO A 10 12.02 -74.87 7.91
CA PRO A 10 11.43 -75.48 6.71
C PRO A 10 11.58 -74.58 5.49
N ARG A 11 12.13 -75.09 4.42
CA ARG A 11 12.15 -74.50 3.09
C ARG A 11 10.73 -74.53 2.49
N PHE A 12 10.15 -73.37 2.20
CA PHE A 12 8.98 -73.24 1.35
C PHE A 12 9.41 -72.72 -0.01
N THR A 13 9.34 -73.60 -1.02
CA THR A 13 9.42 -73.21 -2.45
C THR A 13 8.05 -72.83 -2.92
N ARG A 14 7.85 -71.60 -3.36
CA ARG A 14 6.66 -71.18 -4.14
C ARG A 14 7.10 -70.81 -5.57
N PRO A 15 6.31 -71.17 -6.62
CA PRO A 15 6.65 -70.88 -8.00
C PRO A 15 6.31 -69.43 -8.32
N TRP A 16 7.18 -68.80 -9.12
CA TRP A 16 6.99 -67.50 -9.70
C TRP A 16 5.85 -67.52 -10.76
N ARG A 17 4.76 -66.81 -10.50
CA ARG A 17 3.80 -66.45 -11.53
C ARG A 17 4.24 -65.19 -12.22
N SER A 18 4.52 -65.27 -13.50
CA SER A 18 4.75 -64.14 -14.40
C SER A 18 3.48 -63.32 -14.59
N TYR A 19 3.39 -62.13 -14.00
CA TYR A 19 2.35 -61.14 -14.34
C TYR A 19 2.80 -60.37 -15.59
N SER A 20 1.98 -60.38 -16.64
CA SER A 20 2.23 -59.70 -17.92
C SER A 20 2.19 -58.19 -17.68
N THR A 21 3.27 -57.51 -18.00
CA THR A 21 3.51 -56.05 -17.85
C THR A 21 2.71 -55.17 -18.84
N ARG A 22 1.79 -55.76 -19.61
CA ARG A 22 1.01 -55.02 -20.66
C ARG A 22 -0.20 -54.23 -20.16
N ARG A 23 -0.67 -54.40 -18.95
CA ARG A 23 -1.85 -53.69 -18.44
C ARG A 23 -1.56 -52.47 -17.55
N VAL A 24 -0.30 -52.31 -17.11
CA VAL A 24 0.07 -51.18 -16.21
C VAL A 24 0.32 -49.91 -17.01
N TRP A 25 0.74 -49.99 -18.25
CA TRP A 25 1.02 -48.81 -19.09
C TRP A 25 -0.25 -48.09 -19.59
N SER A 26 -1.37 -48.76 -19.73
CA SER A 26 -2.61 -48.12 -20.16
C SER A 26 -3.34 -47.32 -19.06
N VAL A 27 -3.05 -47.59 -17.80
CA VAL A 27 -3.64 -46.83 -16.66
C VAL A 27 -2.79 -45.61 -16.37
N LEU A 28 -1.48 -45.70 -16.45
CA LEU A 28 -0.57 -44.55 -16.24
C LEU A 28 -0.69 -43.50 -17.35
N SER A 29 -0.93 -43.89 -18.61
CA SER A 29 -1.14 -42.94 -19.71
C SER A 29 -2.50 -42.21 -19.62
N ARG A 30 -3.51 -42.79 -19.02
CA ARG A 30 -4.81 -42.14 -18.78
C ARG A 30 -4.78 -41.23 -17.55
N LEU A 31 -3.95 -41.52 -16.55
CA LEU A 31 -3.73 -40.64 -15.39
C LEU A 31 -2.89 -39.42 -15.75
N ALA A 32 -1.89 -39.56 -16.62
CA ALA A 32 -1.07 -38.44 -17.09
C ALA A 32 -1.87 -37.47 -17.98
N LEU A 33 -2.84 -37.96 -18.77
CA LEU A 33 -3.68 -37.10 -19.59
C LEU A 33 -4.78 -36.36 -18.79
N ALA A 34 -5.20 -36.91 -17.64
CA ALA A 34 -6.13 -36.25 -16.72
C ALA A 34 -5.48 -35.15 -15.87
N LEU A 35 -4.15 -35.22 -15.65
CA LEU A 35 -3.39 -34.21 -14.88
C LEU A 35 -3.05 -32.96 -15.70
N CYS A 36 -3.07 -33.04 -17.03
CA CYS A 36 -2.82 -31.89 -17.91
C CYS A 36 -4.06 -31.01 -18.17
N LEU A 37 -5.25 -31.42 -17.72
CA LEU A 37 -6.49 -30.66 -17.90
C LEU A 37 -6.94 -29.85 -16.65
N SER A 38 -6.18 -29.91 -15.56
CA SER A 38 -6.32 -28.99 -14.43
C SER A 38 -5.43 -27.76 -14.62
N GLY A 39 -5.36 -27.24 -15.83
CA GLY A 39 -4.93 -25.87 -16.09
C GLY A 39 -5.90 -24.97 -15.35
N GLY A 40 -5.48 -24.43 -14.19
CA GLY A 40 -6.24 -23.41 -13.48
C GLY A 40 -6.57 -22.32 -14.49
N PHE A 41 -7.86 -22.11 -14.73
CA PHE A 41 -8.32 -20.87 -15.32
C PHE A 41 -7.87 -19.78 -14.36
N ALA A 42 -6.76 -19.12 -14.67
CA ALA A 42 -6.52 -17.80 -14.14
C ALA A 42 -7.76 -17.01 -14.56
N SER A 43 -8.66 -16.73 -13.64
CA SER A 43 -9.71 -15.76 -13.85
C SER A 43 -8.99 -14.48 -14.24
N ALA A 44 -8.96 -14.18 -15.53
CA ALA A 44 -8.62 -12.83 -15.97
C ALA A 44 -9.59 -11.92 -15.22
N ASP A 45 -9.07 -11.05 -14.39
CA ASP A 45 -9.86 -10.09 -13.61
C ASP A 45 -10.56 -9.21 -14.65
N THR A 46 -11.84 -9.50 -14.95
CA THR A 46 -12.56 -8.85 -16.03
C THR A 46 -12.78 -7.39 -15.63
N LEU A 47 -12.34 -6.49 -16.49
CA LEU A 47 -12.55 -5.06 -16.33
C LEU A 47 -14.06 -4.77 -16.34
N GLU A 48 -14.61 -4.36 -15.20
CA GLU A 48 -16.02 -4.05 -15.04
C GLU A 48 -16.24 -2.54 -15.04
N LEU A 49 -17.03 -2.05 -16.02
CA LEU A 49 -17.44 -0.66 -16.05
C LEU A 49 -18.50 -0.39 -14.98
N ASN A 50 -18.48 0.82 -14.43
CA ASN A 50 -19.54 1.31 -13.57
C ASN A 50 -20.86 1.41 -14.38
N PRO A 51 -21.98 0.83 -13.94
CA PRO A 51 -23.25 0.91 -14.66
C PRO A 51 -23.72 2.34 -14.97
N ASN A 52 -23.28 3.31 -14.15
CA ASN A 52 -23.63 4.72 -14.28
C ASN A 52 -22.44 5.57 -14.81
N HIS A 53 -21.51 4.95 -15.56
CA HIS A 53 -20.36 5.69 -16.08
C HIS A 53 -20.82 6.80 -17.05
N PRO A 54 -20.14 7.95 -17.05
CA PRO A 54 -20.35 8.96 -18.08
C PRO A 54 -19.63 8.55 -19.38
N ASP A 55 -20.15 8.99 -20.53
CA ASP A 55 -19.45 8.83 -21.82
C ASP A 55 -18.25 9.79 -21.93
N ARG A 56 -18.35 10.94 -21.26
CA ARG A 56 -17.35 12.01 -21.25
C ARG A 56 -17.18 12.58 -19.86
N TYR A 57 -15.95 12.94 -19.52
CA TYR A 57 -15.65 13.61 -18.27
C TYR A 57 -14.55 14.65 -18.44
N THR A 58 -14.82 15.89 -18.07
CA THR A 58 -13.82 16.96 -18.05
C THR A 58 -13.15 17.01 -16.71
N VAL A 59 -11.84 16.85 -16.70
CA VAL A 59 -11.00 16.84 -15.49
C VAL A 59 -11.03 18.20 -14.82
N VAL A 60 -11.32 18.22 -13.53
CA VAL A 60 -11.34 19.44 -12.72
C VAL A 60 -10.16 19.50 -11.77
N ARG A 61 -9.83 20.70 -11.32
CA ARG A 61 -8.74 20.89 -10.35
C ARG A 61 -9.11 20.24 -9.02
N GLY A 62 -8.23 19.36 -8.53
CA GLY A 62 -8.43 18.60 -7.32
C GLY A 62 -8.83 17.16 -7.54
N ASP A 63 -9.15 16.77 -8.78
CA ASP A 63 -9.35 15.36 -9.11
C ASP A 63 -8.06 14.58 -8.94
N THR A 64 -8.22 13.29 -8.66
CA THR A 64 -7.16 12.28 -8.73
C THR A 64 -7.48 11.24 -9.80
N LEU A 65 -6.48 10.51 -10.29
CA LEU A 65 -6.71 9.40 -11.22
C LEU A 65 -7.65 8.36 -10.61
N TRP A 66 -7.57 8.14 -9.31
CA TRP A 66 -8.47 7.24 -8.58
C TRP A 66 -9.93 7.69 -8.64
N ASP A 67 -10.20 8.98 -8.38
CA ASP A 67 -11.57 9.52 -8.38
C ASP A 67 -12.19 9.45 -9.78
N ILE A 68 -11.40 9.78 -10.80
CA ILE A 68 -11.81 9.68 -12.19
C ILE A 68 -12.08 8.23 -12.56
N ALA A 69 -11.17 7.32 -12.22
CA ALA A 69 -11.36 5.89 -12.47
C ALA A 69 -12.65 5.34 -11.82
N GLY A 70 -12.97 5.79 -10.61
CA GLY A 70 -14.21 5.39 -9.93
C GLY A 70 -15.50 5.84 -10.61
N ARG A 71 -15.44 6.83 -11.51
CA ARG A 71 -16.58 7.23 -12.34
C ARG A 71 -16.83 6.26 -13.49
N PHE A 72 -15.77 5.69 -14.05
CA PHE A 72 -15.84 4.77 -15.19
C PHE A 72 -15.84 3.29 -14.81
N LEU A 73 -15.19 2.92 -13.70
CA LEU A 73 -14.95 1.54 -13.29
C LEU A 73 -15.63 1.21 -11.96
N ASN A 74 -16.13 -0.03 -11.84
CA ASN A 74 -16.54 -0.59 -10.54
C ASN A 74 -15.36 -0.79 -9.60
N ARG A 75 -14.17 -0.99 -10.16
CA ARG A 75 -12.91 -1.20 -9.46
C ARG A 75 -11.90 -0.12 -9.85
N PRO A 76 -11.87 1.02 -9.14
CA PRO A 76 -11.03 2.16 -9.49
C PRO A 76 -9.54 1.83 -9.64
N TRP A 77 -9.02 0.85 -8.90
CA TRP A 77 -7.61 0.45 -8.97
C TRP A 77 -7.20 -0.24 -10.27
N GLN A 78 -8.18 -0.68 -11.09
CA GLN A 78 -7.91 -1.24 -12.42
C GLN A 78 -7.67 -0.17 -13.50
N TRP A 79 -7.59 1.12 -13.11
CA TRP A 79 -7.33 2.18 -14.08
C TRP A 79 -6.06 1.97 -14.92
N PRO A 80 -4.94 1.35 -14.43
CA PRO A 80 -3.81 1.09 -15.28
C PRO A 80 -4.13 0.18 -16.47
N GLU A 81 -5.06 -0.77 -16.28
CA GLU A 81 -5.46 -1.73 -17.33
C GLU A 81 -6.24 -1.03 -18.46
N ILE A 82 -7.17 -0.13 -18.11
CA ILE A 82 -7.97 0.60 -19.12
C ILE A 82 -7.14 1.67 -19.85
N TRP A 83 -6.08 2.16 -19.20
CA TRP A 83 -5.17 3.18 -19.76
C TRP A 83 -4.06 2.59 -20.64
N HIS A 84 -3.60 1.39 -20.33
CA HIS A 84 -2.49 0.71 -21.04
C HIS A 84 -2.79 0.45 -22.51
N ILE A 85 -4.04 0.46 -22.89
CA ILE A 85 -4.51 0.17 -24.25
C ILE A 85 -4.42 1.43 -25.14
N ASN A 86 -4.10 2.59 -24.57
CA ASN A 86 -4.04 3.84 -25.30
C ASN A 86 -2.58 4.22 -25.62
N PRO A 87 -2.07 3.94 -26.85
CA PRO A 87 -0.68 4.18 -27.22
C PRO A 87 -0.32 5.68 -27.27
N GLU A 88 -1.31 6.55 -27.28
CA GLU A 88 -1.13 8.01 -27.34
C GLU A 88 -0.88 8.61 -25.96
N ILE A 89 -1.36 7.97 -24.89
CA ILE A 89 -1.06 8.38 -23.51
C ILE A 89 0.09 7.51 -23.00
N ARG A 90 1.32 7.89 -23.36
CA ARG A 90 2.54 7.19 -22.91
C ARG A 90 2.75 7.24 -21.39
N ASN A 91 2.14 8.21 -20.73
CA ASN A 91 2.24 8.38 -19.29
C ASN A 91 0.89 8.89 -18.75
N PRO A 92 0.12 8.07 -18.00
CA PRO A 92 -1.15 8.48 -17.40
C PRO A 92 -1.00 9.62 -16.39
N ASP A 93 0.21 9.86 -15.87
CA ASP A 93 0.54 10.99 -15.00
C ASP A 93 0.51 12.35 -15.73
N LEU A 94 0.19 12.39 -17.03
CA LEU A 94 0.14 13.62 -17.85
C LEU A 94 -1.29 14.07 -18.18
N ILE A 95 -2.24 13.84 -17.31
CA ILE A 95 -3.61 14.38 -17.40
C ILE A 95 -3.68 15.67 -16.61
N TYR A 96 -4.28 16.69 -17.19
CA TYR A 96 -4.34 18.04 -16.63
C TYR A 96 -5.79 18.50 -16.42
N PRO A 97 -6.04 19.35 -15.42
CA PRO A 97 -7.33 20.02 -15.31
C PRO A 97 -7.71 20.75 -16.61
N GLY A 98 -8.92 20.48 -17.12
CA GLY A 98 -9.43 20.96 -18.40
C GLY A 98 -9.36 19.93 -19.52
N ASP A 99 -8.62 18.84 -19.38
CA ASP A 99 -8.65 17.75 -20.34
C ASP A 99 -10.02 17.04 -20.29
N THR A 100 -10.51 16.61 -21.46
CA THR A 100 -11.75 15.82 -21.55
C THR A 100 -11.42 14.37 -21.86
N LEU A 101 -11.84 13.49 -20.98
CA LEU A 101 -11.71 12.04 -21.11
C LEU A 101 -12.97 11.48 -21.76
N VAL A 102 -12.79 10.57 -22.71
CA VAL A 102 -13.89 9.92 -23.45
C VAL A 102 -13.73 8.41 -23.35
N LEU A 103 -14.82 7.73 -23.01
CA LEU A 103 -14.90 6.28 -23.08
C LEU A 103 -15.16 5.85 -24.52
N SER A 104 -14.32 5.00 -25.05
CA SER A 104 -14.44 4.41 -26.39
C SER A 104 -14.31 2.89 -26.33
N TYR A 105 -14.64 2.20 -27.39
CA TYR A 105 -14.52 0.75 -27.48
C TYR A 105 -13.68 0.38 -28.69
N VAL A 106 -12.56 -0.31 -28.45
CA VAL A 106 -11.71 -0.84 -29.52
C VAL A 106 -11.77 -2.36 -29.47
N ASN A 107 -12.24 -2.99 -30.53
CA ASN A 107 -12.48 -4.43 -30.61
C ASN A 107 -13.35 -4.99 -29.46
N GLY A 108 -14.31 -4.18 -28.97
CA GLY A 108 -15.19 -4.57 -27.86
C GLY A 108 -14.57 -4.37 -26.47
N VAL A 109 -13.34 -3.90 -26.37
CA VAL A 109 -12.66 -3.61 -25.08
C VAL A 109 -12.82 -2.12 -24.77
N PRO A 110 -13.31 -1.73 -23.57
CA PRO A 110 -13.45 -0.34 -23.18
C PRO A 110 -12.07 0.32 -22.99
N GLN A 111 -11.94 1.54 -23.46
CA GLN A 111 -10.75 2.37 -23.36
C GLN A 111 -11.11 3.80 -22.98
N ILE A 112 -10.30 4.44 -22.15
CA ILE A 112 -10.44 5.87 -21.84
C ILE A 112 -9.31 6.61 -22.53
N GLY A 113 -9.67 7.60 -23.37
CA GLY A 113 -8.75 8.45 -24.12
C GLY A 113 -8.99 9.92 -23.87
N LEU A 114 -8.03 10.75 -24.23
CA LEU A 114 -8.21 12.21 -24.30
C LEU A 114 -8.96 12.56 -25.58
N GLU A 115 -9.98 13.38 -25.49
CA GLU A 115 -10.78 13.83 -26.67
C GLU A 115 -9.92 14.51 -27.73
N ASN A 116 -8.83 15.18 -27.34
CA ASN A 116 -7.93 15.92 -28.21
C ASN A 116 -6.54 15.31 -28.42
N ALA A 117 -6.32 14.04 -28.01
CA ALA A 117 -5.01 13.39 -28.10
C ALA A 117 -4.59 13.02 -29.52
N GLY A 118 -5.38 13.26 -30.50
CA GLY A 118 -5.16 12.76 -31.85
C GLY A 118 -5.36 13.68 -33.02
N TYR A 119 -5.51 14.99 -32.88
CA TYR A 119 -5.54 15.88 -34.05
C TYR A 119 -4.86 17.21 -33.75
N ASP A 120 -3.54 17.22 -33.73
CA ASP A 120 -2.88 18.23 -34.52
C ASP A 120 -3.14 17.86 -36.00
N ASN A 121 -4.29 18.26 -36.51
CA ASN A 121 -4.44 18.48 -37.93
C ASN A 121 -3.41 19.54 -38.28
N ALA A 122 -2.22 19.11 -38.64
CA ALA A 122 -1.43 19.90 -39.58
C ALA A 122 -2.37 20.17 -40.74
N PRO A 123 -2.67 21.43 -41.07
CA PRO A 123 -3.46 21.75 -42.26
C PRO A 123 -2.74 21.05 -43.41
N ALA A 124 -3.48 20.20 -44.14
CA ALA A 124 -3.03 19.74 -45.43
C ALA A 124 -2.55 20.97 -46.15
N TYR A 125 -1.28 20.99 -46.56
CA TYR A 125 -0.75 21.98 -47.43
C TYR A 125 -1.48 21.81 -48.77
N GLU A 126 -2.60 22.47 -48.93
CA GLU A 126 -3.07 22.85 -50.26
C GLU A 126 -2.11 23.93 -50.75
N ASP A 127 -1.44 23.57 -51.83
CA ASP A 127 -0.52 24.40 -52.59
C ASP A 127 -1.28 25.62 -53.10
N SER A 128 -1.27 26.70 -52.35
CA SER A 128 -1.82 28.00 -52.74
C SER A 128 -0.81 29.06 -52.37
N ALA A 129 -0.45 29.82 -53.37
CA ALA A 129 0.57 30.86 -53.49
C ALA A 129 0.86 31.74 -52.26
N PRO A 130 2.07 32.31 -52.18
CA PRO A 130 2.55 32.98 -50.96
C PRO A 130 1.89 34.35 -50.77
N ASP A 131 0.94 34.43 -49.86
CA ASP A 131 0.53 35.72 -49.31
C ASP A 131 1.29 35.89 -47.97
N GLU A 132 2.10 36.94 -47.90
CA GLU A 132 2.93 37.27 -46.74
C GLU A 132 2.06 37.55 -45.52
N GLN A 133 1.67 36.53 -44.81
CA GLN A 133 1.01 36.65 -43.51
C GLN A 133 2.04 36.91 -42.42
N LYS A 134 2.15 38.17 -42.03
CA LYS A 134 2.96 38.63 -40.90
C LYS A 134 2.46 37.96 -39.62
N LEU A 135 3.12 36.86 -39.19
CA LEU A 135 2.88 36.17 -37.96
C LEU A 135 3.30 37.07 -36.80
N SER A 136 2.34 37.68 -36.12
CA SER A 136 2.60 38.34 -34.83
C SER A 136 2.90 37.28 -33.78
N PRO A 137 4.00 37.38 -33.01
CA PRO A 137 4.28 36.45 -31.94
C PRO A 137 3.23 36.60 -30.86
N ARG A 138 2.33 35.62 -30.74
CA ARG A 138 1.41 35.50 -29.61
C ARG A 138 2.09 34.65 -28.55
N ILE A 139 2.44 35.26 -27.42
CA ILE A 139 2.86 34.56 -26.22
C ILE A 139 1.63 33.75 -25.72
N ARG A 140 1.60 32.46 -25.96
CA ARG A 140 0.67 31.56 -25.29
C ARG A 140 1.29 31.22 -23.93
N SER A 141 1.00 32.01 -22.91
CA SER A 141 1.23 31.60 -21.54
C SER A 141 0.14 30.59 -21.18
N LYS A 142 0.40 29.29 -21.32
CA LYS A 142 -0.37 28.27 -20.60
C LYS A 142 0.15 28.29 -19.17
N PRO A 143 -0.71 28.46 -18.16
CA PRO A 143 -0.28 28.22 -16.78
C PRO A 143 0.26 26.80 -16.73
N ILE A 144 1.42 26.62 -16.08
CA ILE A 144 1.98 25.28 -15.83
C ILE A 144 1.03 24.65 -14.80
N SER A 145 -0.04 24.03 -15.28
CA SER A 145 -0.90 23.19 -14.47
C SER A 145 -0.11 21.92 -14.17
N GLN A 146 -0.02 21.57 -12.89
CA GLN A 146 0.52 20.28 -12.52
C GLN A 146 -0.47 19.19 -12.96
N ALA A 147 0.06 18.08 -13.48
CA ALA A 147 -0.74 16.90 -13.77
C ALA A 147 -1.46 16.40 -12.49
N ILE A 148 -2.62 15.79 -12.67
CA ILE A 148 -3.37 15.25 -11.55
C ILE A 148 -2.62 14.06 -10.94
N PRO A 149 -2.53 13.97 -9.60
CA PRO A 149 -1.88 12.84 -8.95
C PRO A 149 -2.77 11.59 -8.97
N THR A 150 -2.15 10.43 -8.83
CA THR A 150 -2.87 9.15 -8.67
C THR A 150 -3.75 9.15 -7.41
N ILE A 151 -3.24 9.72 -6.32
CA ILE A 151 -3.89 9.84 -5.01
C ILE A 151 -3.67 11.24 -4.45
N PRO A 152 -4.44 11.67 -3.43
CA PRO A 152 -4.28 13.00 -2.82
C PRO A 152 -2.91 13.14 -2.14
N MET A 153 -1.91 13.63 -2.86
CA MET A 153 -0.52 13.73 -2.40
C MET A 153 -0.34 14.65 -1.19
N ASN A 154 -1.17 15.67 -1.06
CA ASN A 154 -1.16 16.57 0.11
C ASN A 154 -1.43 15.84 1.43
N ILE A 155 -2.13 14.72 1.39
CA ILE A 155 -2.46 13.91 2.57
C ILE A 155 -1.32 12.96 2.90
N VAL A 156 -0.75 12.26 1.91
CA VAL A 156 0.27 11.22 2.14
C VAL A 156 1.69 11.78 2.24
N HIS A 157 1.97 12.93 1.62
CA HIS A 157 3.31 13.51 1.56
C HIS A 157 4.03 13.62 2.92
N PRO A 158 3.38 14.06 4.03
CA PRO A 158 4.02 14.13 5.34
C PRO A 158 4.51 12.77 5.86
N PHE A 159 3.89 11.68 5.39
CA PHE A 159 4.18 10.31 5.83
C PHE A 159 5.18 9.58 4.92
N LEU A 160 5.51 10.14 3.76
CA LEU A 160 6.49 9.56 2.85
C LEU A 160 7.93 9.91 3.23
N SER A 161 8.14 11.10 3.78
CA SER A 161 9.47 11.66 4.01
C SER A 161 10.09 11.32 5.36
N ARG A 162 9.33 10.74 6.31
CA ARG A 162 9.75 10.54 7.70
C ARG A 162 9.46 9.13 8.17
N PRO A 163 10.31 8.52 9.03
CA PRO A 163 9.97 7.26 9.68
C PRO A 163 8.75 7.49 10.58
N GLN A 164 7.74 6.63 10.42
CA GLN A 164 6.48 6.72 11.18
C GLN A 164 6.19 5.45 11.99
N VAL A 165 6.85 4.34 11.65
CA VAL A 165 6.82 3.09 12.40
C VAL A 165 8.25 2.65 12.66
N VAL A 166 8.54 2.32 13.89
CA VAL A 166 9.84 1.81 14.33
C VAL A 166 9.68 0.49 15.05
N GLY A 167 10.63 -0.41 14.83
CA GLY A 167 10.66 -1.70 15.50
C GLY A 167 10.90 -1.55 17.01
N PRO A 168 10.44 -2.51 17.84
CA PRO A 168 10.61 -2.46 19.30
C PRO A 168 12.08 -2.37 19.73
N ASP A 169 12.97 -3.05 19.05
CA ASP A 169 14.39 -3.08 19.37
C ASP A 169 15.16 -1.89 18.77
N GLU A 170 14.71 -1.36 17.64
CA GLU A 170 15.30 -0.18 17.00
C GLU A 170 15.22 1.04 17.93
N LEU A 171 14.08 1.28 18.55
CA LEU A 171 13.93 2.38 19.52
C LEU A 171 14.74 2.17 20.79
N LYS A 172 14.88 0.95 21.29
CA LYS A 172 15.64 0.68 22.52
C LYS A 172 17.12 0.97 22.34
N GLN A 173 17.66 0.68 21.16
CA GLN A 173 19.08 0.83 20.83
C GLN A 173 19.42 2.22 20.29
N ALA A 174 18.41 3.00 19.86
CA ALA A 174 18.60 4.31 19.27
C ALA A 174 19.24 5.30 20.26
N PRO A 175 20.11 6.22 19.81
CA PRO A 175 20.57 7.37 20.58
C PRO A 175 19.41 8.15 21.19
N TYR A 176 19.62 8.78 22.33
CA TYR A 176 18.55 9.47 23.07
C TYR A 176 19.00 10.77 23.72
N VAL A 177 18.08 11.71 23.83
CA VAL A 177 18.29 13.00 24.46
C VAL A 177 18.39 12.84 25.98
N VAL A 178 19.44 13.34 26.60
CA VAL A 178 19.65 13.32 28.06
C VAL A 178 19.49 14.68 28.71
N ALA A 179 19.80 15.77 27.99
CA ALA A 179 19.68 17.13 28.50
C ALA A 179 19.66 18.14 27.35
N PHE A 180 19.37 19.38 27.67
CA PHE A 180 19.51 20.52 26.78
C PHE A 180 20.56 21.52 27.34
N ALA A 181 21.14 22.33 26.47
CA ALA A 181 21.98 23.43 26.89
C ALA A 181 21.15 24.53 27.57
N ASP A 182 21.85 25.43 28.26
CA ASP A 182 21.26 26.65 28.87
C ASP A 182 20.09 26.36 29.83
N GLU A 183 20.18 25.23 30.56
CA GLU A 183 19.19 24.80 31.59
C GLU A 183 17.75 24.62 31.06
N HIS A 184 17.58 24.45 29.74
CA HIS A 184 16.27 24.22 29.16
C HIS A 184 15.72 22.82 29.53
N ILE A 185 14.41 22.76 29.82
CA ILE A 185 13.70 21.52 30.13
C ILE A 185 13.24 20.83 28.83
N VAL A 186 13.03 21.62 27.79
CA VAL A 186 12.63 21.19 26.44
C VAL A 186 13.44 21.95 25.41
N GLY A 187 13.61 21.37 24.22
CA GLY A 187 14.35 21.99 23.12
C GLY A 187 13.47 22.32 21.92
N GLY A 188 13.67 23.51 21.37
CA GLY A 188 13.07 23.95 20.12
C GLY A 188 14.11 24.25 19.05
N TYR A 189 13.68 24.81 17.91
CA TYR A 189 14.57 25.30 16.87
C TYR A 189 15.65 26.23 17.45
N GLY A 190 16.90 26.02 17.08
CA GLY A 190 18.05 26.84 17.52
C GLY A 190 18.65 26.41 18.85
N ASN A 191 18.05 25.51 19.62
CA ASN A 191 18.60 24.99 20.83
C ASN A 191 19.62 23.86 20.58
N ARG A 192 20.51 23.65 21.55
CA ARG A 192 21.44 22.52 21.60
C ARG A 192 20.94 21.48 22.57
N MET A 193 21.04 20.20 22.17
CA MET A 193 20.73 19.06 22.99
C MET A 193 21.92 18.14 23.15
N PHE A 194 22.00 17.48 24.29
CA PHE A 194 22.99 16.45 24.59
C PHE A 194 22.40 15.07 24.41
N VAL A 195 23.09 14.26 23.61
CA VAL A 195 22.58 12.95 23.16
C VAL A 195 23.59 11.86 23.47
N ARG A 196 23.16 10.77 24.07
CA ARG A 196 23.99 9.60 24.33
C ARG A 196 23.86 8.54 23.23
N SER A 197 24.88 7.68 23.17
CA SER A 197 24.96 6.53 22.26
C SER A 197 25.15 6.91 20.78
N ILE A 198 25.76 8.07 20.49
CA ILE A 198 26.26 8.40 19.16
C ILE A 198 27.72 7.97 19.08
N GLY A 199 28.00 6.92 18.29
CA GLY A 199 29.35 6.38 18.12
C GLY A 199 30.23 7.21 17.18
N GLU A 200 31.53 6.94 17.19
CA GLU A 200 32.46 7.50 16.21
C GLU A 200 32.11 7.01 14.80
N GLY A 201 32.13 7.91 13.81
CA GLY A 201 31.75 7.59 12.43
C GLY A 201 30.24 7.49 12.19
N ALA A 202 29.42 7.81 13.18
CA ALA A 202 27.95 7.86 13.01
C ALA A 202 27.55 9.00 12.06
N PRO A 203 26.35 8.93 11.46
CA PRO A 203 25.82 10.00 10.63
C PRO A 203 25.83 11.35 11.33
N THR A 204 25.93 12.43 10.55
CA THR A 204 25.93 13.79 11.09
C THR A 204 24.52 14.39 11.21
N ALA A 205 23.53 13.84 10.55
CA ALA A 205 22.15 14.32 10.55
C ALA A 205 21.18 13.26 11.09
N TYR A 206 20.29 13.70 11.97
CA TYR A 206 19.33 12.84 12.66
C TYR A 206 17.93 13.41 12.65
N THR A 207 16.96 12.51 12.60
CA THR A 207 15.55 12.82 12.92
C THR A 207 15.29 12.50 14.39
N VAL A 208 14.74 13.45 15.11
CA VAL A 208 14.32 13.31 16.51
C VAL A 208 12.89 12.80 16.54
N LEU A 209 12.66 11.70 17.26
CA LEU A 209 11.40 10.97 17.30
C LEU A 209 11.00 10.70 18.76
N ARG A 210 9.71 10.72 19.01
CA ARG A 210 9.11 10.23 20.27
C ARG A 210 8.34 8.95 20.04
N SER A 211 8.51 7.96 20.92
CA SER A 211 7.71 6.74 20.89
C SER A 211 6.25 7.09 21.19
N GLY A 212 5.38 6.78 20.24
CA GLY A 212 3.94 6.87 20.39
C GLY A 212 3.31 5.54 20.83
N ASN A 213 2.11 5.30 20.39
CA ASN A 213 1.34 4.10 20.75
C ASN A 213 1.92 2.83 20.10
N PRO A 214 1.90 1.68 20.80
CA PRO A 214 2.26 0.41 20.21
C PRO A 214 1.18 -0.07 19.23
N TYR A 215 1.58 -0.50 18.05
CA TYR A 215 0.75 -1.28 17.15
C TYR A 215 0.81 -2.74 17.60
N LYS A 216 -0.35 -3.32 17.91
CA LYS A 216 -0.47 -4.70 18.41
C LYS A 216 -1.26 -5.55 17.44
N ASP A 217 -0.82 -6.76 17.24
CA ASP A 217 -1.59 -7.78 16.57
C ASP A 217 -2.85 -8.09 17.40
N PRO A 218 -4.05 -7.96 16.85
CA PRO A 218 -5.28 -8.16 17.62
C PRO A 218 -5.53 -9.62 18.01
N ASP A 219 -4.95 -10.58 17.29
CA ASP A 219 -5.14 -12.00 17.52
C ASP A 219 -4.15 -12.54 18.56
N THR A 220 -2.90 -12.10 18.52
CA THR A 220 -1.81 -12.60 19.38
C THR A 220 -1.47 -11.66 20.53
N GLY A 221 -1.79 -10.37 20.42
CA GLY A 221 -1.40 -9.33 21.37
C GLY A 221 0.08 -8.91 21.27
N GLU A 222 0.82 -9.45 20.30
CA GLU A 222 2.22 -9.12 20.05
C GLU A 222 2.38 -7.66 19.59
N ILE A 223 3.44 -6.99 20.05
CA ILE A 223 3.77 -5.64 19.58
C ILE A 223 4.49 -5.76 18.24
N LEU A 224 3.87 -5.25 17.18
CA LEU A 224 4.39 -5.24 15.81
C LEU A 224 5.37 -4.09 15.57
N GLY A 225 5.23 -3.01 16.32
CA GLY A 225 6.04 -1.80 16.24
C GLY A 225 5.43 -0.67 17.07
N TYR A 226 6.08 0.47 17.04
CA TYR A 226 5.61 1.69 17.70
C TYR A 226 5.41 2.79 16.68
N GLU A 227 4.39 3.60 16.89
CA GLU A 227 4.27 4.87 16.20
C GLU A 227 5.50 5.74 16.55
N ALA A 228 6.14 6.31 15.54
CA ALA A 228 7.22 7.26 15.71
C ALA A 228 6.69 8.66 15.45
N VAL A 229 6.40 9.38 16.52
CA VAL A 229 5.97 10.78 16.44
C VAL A 229 7.18 11.62 16.07
N TYR A 230 7.12 12.31 14.94
CA TYR A 230 8.17 13.20 14.50
C TYR A 230 8.23 14.45 15.40
N ILE A 231 9.40 14.76 15.89
CA ILE A 231 9.66 15.92 16.74
C ILE A 231 10.42 16.99 15.95
N GLY A 232 11.52 16.61 15.27
CA GLY A 232 12.34 17.55 14.53
C GLY A 232 13.51 16.89 13.84
N ASP A 233 14.38 17.71 13.26
CA ASP A 233 15.67 17.31 12.66
C ASP A 233 16.81 18.04 13.37
N ALA A 234 17.93 17.37 13.52
CA ALA A 234 19.11 17.89 14.19
C ALA A 234 20.39 17.41 13.52
N HIS A 235 21.47 18.20 13.65
CA HIS A 235 22.79 17.79 13.20
C HIS A 235 23.79 17.78 14.35
N VAL A 236 24.83 16.94 14.21
CA VAL A 236 25.91 16.81 15.18
C VAL A 236 26.88 18.01 15.03
N GLU A 237 27.00 18.84 16.06
CA GLU A 237 28.02 19.90 16.14
C GLU A 237 29.31 19.38 16.76
N GLN A 238 29.20 18.54 17.78
CA GLN A 238 30.35 17.97 18.49
C GLN A 238 30.12 16.51 18.80
N VAL A 239 31.06 15.68 18.37
CA VAL A 239 31.06 14.23 18.67
C VAL A 239 31.53 14.04 20.12
N GLY A 240 30.93 13.08 20.80
CA GLY A 240 31.23 12.70 22.18
C GLY A 240 30.18 11.81 22.80
N ASP A 241 30.31 11.45 24.07
CA ASP A 241 29.24 10.77 24.83
C ASP A 241 29.07 11.48 26.20
N PRO A 242 28.14 12.43 26.31
CA PRO A 242 27.13 12.79 25.30
C PRO A 242 27.70 13.64 24.13
N ALA A 243 27.15 13.44 22.95
CA ALA A 243 27.36 14.29 21.78
C ALA A 243 26.51 15.55 21.88
N THR A 244 26.97 16.67 21.27
CA THR A 244 26.18 17.91 21.17
C THR A 244 25.55 18.01 19.78
N LEU A 245 24.23 18.17 19.73
CA LEU A 245 23.48 18.34 18.51
C LEU A 245 22.71 19.66 18.51
N PHE A 246 22.67 20.30 17.34
CA PHE A 246 21.86 21.48 17.08
C PHE A 246 20.55 21.14 16.42
N ILE A 247 19.45 21.68 16.93
CA ILE A 247 18.08 21.43 16.43
C ILE A 247 17.80 22.41 15.30
N GLU A 248 17.73 21.88 14.06
CA GLU A 248 17.52 22.67 12.83
C GLU A 248 16.05 22.88 12.50
N ARG A 249 15.21 21.97 12.91
CA ARG A 249 13.77 22.01 12.65
C ARG A 249 13.01 21.32 13.77
N THR A 250 11.88 21.87 14.16
CA THR A 250 10.95 21.21 15.08
C THR A 250 9.50 21.45 14.66
N GLU A 251 8.67 20.43 14.83
CA GLU A 251 7.20 20.53 14.79
C GLU A 251 6.62 20.51 16.20
N GLN A 252 7.35 19.89 17.12
CA GLN A 252 7.03 19.83 18.55
C GLN A 252 8.31 20.04 19.35
N GLU A 253 8.18 20.43 20.60
CA GLU A 253 9.32 20.56 21.51
C GLU A 253 9.96 19.19 21.77
N ALA A 254 11.28 19.10 21.59
CA ALA A 254 12.07 17.95 21.97
C ALA A 254 12.13 17.81 23.50
N ARG A 255 12.12 16.58 24.00
CA ARG A 255 12.13 16.26 25.43
C ARG A 255 13.25 15.28 25.76
N ILE A 256 13.64 15.26 27.02
CA ILE A 256 14.53 14.22 27.53
C ILE A 256 13.90 12.85 27.29
N GLY A 257 14.68 11.91 26.76
CA GLY A 257 14.22 10.57 26.39
C GLY A 257 13.75 10.43 24.94
N ASP A 258 13.58 11.52 24.17
CA ASP A 258 13.32 11.43 22.74
C ASP A 258 14.49 10.70 22.05
N ARG A 259 14.18 9.90 21.02
CA ARG A 259 15.12 9.04 20.31
C ARG A 259 15.55 9.66 18.99
N LEU A 260 16.73 9.26 18.53
CA LEU A 260 17.28 9.78 17.30
C LEU A 260 17.53 8.62 16.31
N LEU A 261 17.03 8.78 15.08
CA LEU A 261 17.38 7.89 13.98
C LEU A 261 18.15 8.68 12.91
N PRO A 262 19.10 8.05 12.20
CA PRO A 262 19.78 8.68 11.10
C PRO A 262 18.79 9.25 10.08
N LEU A 263 18.99 10.49 9.65
CA LEU A 263 18.18 11.09 8.60
C LEU A 263 18.44 10.33 7.28
N ARG A 264 17.42 9.62 6.78
CA ARG A 264 17.48 8.90 5.52
C ARG A 264 16.89 9.77 4.42
N SER A 265 17.69 10.10 3.42
CA SER A 265 17.22 10.74 2.18
C SER A 265 16.78 9.64 1.20
N GLU A 266 15.65 9.04 1.45
CA GLU A 266 15.05 8.14 0.44
C GLU A 266 14.39 8.97 -0.65
N PRO A 267 14.60 8.65 -1.95
CA PRO A 267 13.88 9.32 -3.01
C PRO A 267 12.39 9.04 -2.87
N LEU A 268 11.60 10.10 -2.74
CA LEU A 268 10.15 10.00 -2.66
C LEU A 268 9.61 9.38 -3.95
N ARG A 269 8.99 8.21 -3.84
CA ARG A 269 8.18 7.67 -4.93
C ARG A 269 6.85 8.42 -4.93
N LEU A 270 6.69 9.30 -5.89
CA LEU A 270 5.48 10.13 -6.03
C LEU A 270 4.40 9.46 -6.91
N SER A 271 4.75 8.37 -7.59
CA SER A 271 3.81 7.63 -8.44
C SER A 271 3.43 6.31 -7.76
N PHE A 272 2.14 6.10 -7.60
CA PHE A 272 1.56 4.90 -7.02
C PHE A 272 0.72 4.20 -8.09
N GLN A 273 1.04 2.97 -8.40
CA GLN A 273 0.25 2.13 -9.30
C GLN A 273 -0.62 1.19 -8.46
N PRO A 274 -1.93 1.42 -8.38
CA PRO A 274 -2.81 0.56 -7.61
C PRO A 274 -2.92 -0.82 -8.26
N HIS A 275 -2.87 -1.86 -7.43
CA HIS A 275 -3.07 -3.24 -7.86
C HIS A 275 -3.49 -4.12 -6.68
N ALA A 276 -4.13 -5.24 -6.97
CA ALA A 276 -4.46 -6.22 -5.94
C ALA A 276 -3.22 -7.05 -5.56
N PRO A 277 -3.08 -7.49 -4.30
CA PRO A 277 -2.07 -8.48 -3.92
C PRO A 277 -2.22 -9.77 -4.71
N LYS A 278 -1.11 -10.37 -5.14
CA LYS A 278 -1.09 -11.66 -5.85
C LYS A 278 -1.49 -12.84 -4.95
N SER A 279 -1.23 -12.72 -3.66
CA SER A 279 -1.61 -13.70 -2.64
C SER A 279 -2.82 -13.21 -1.85
N LYS A 280 -3.55 -14.16 -1.27
CA LYS A 280 -4.62 -13.79 -0.33
C LYS A 280 -4.01 -13.25 0.95
N VAL A 281 -4.27 -12.00 1.23
CA VAL A 281 -3.87 -11.31 2.46
C VAL A 281 -5.12 -11.03 3.27
N ARG A 282 -5.05 -11.25 4.58
CA ARG A 282 -6.06 -10.83 5.54
C ARG A 282 -5.35 -10.26 6.77
N GLY A 283 -5.85 -9.15 7.27
CA GLY A 283 -5.33 -8.44 8.44
C GLY A 283 -6.40 -7.52 9.02
N HIS A 284 -5.97 -6.58 9.86
CA HIS A 284 -6.85 -5.64 10.56
C HIS A 284 -6.30 -4.23 10.53
N ILE A 285 -7.18 -3.25 10.68
CA ILE A 285 -6.81 -1.88 10.98
C ILE A 285 -6.45 -1.81 12.47
N VAL A 286 -5.18 -1.56 12.80
CA VAL A 286 -4.68 -1.55 14.19
C VAL A 286 -4.47 -0.15 14.75
N GLY A 287 -4.66 0.88 13.93
CA GLY A 287 -4.56 2.26 14.40
C GLY A 287 -4.97 3.27 13.34
N VAL A 288 -5.23 4.48 13.79
CA VAL A 288 -5.47 5.66 12.94
C VAL A 288 -4.36 6.66 13.20
N VAL A 289 -3.72 7.12 12.17
CA VAL A 289 -2.62 8.06 12.28
C VAL A 289 -3.17 9.48 12.40
N ASN A 290 -2.69 10.23 13.39
CA ASN A 290 -3.16 11.58 13.73
C ASN A 290 -4.66 11.65 14.06
N GLY A 291 -5.26 10.56 14.50
CA GLY A 291 -6.69 10.47 14.50
C GLY A 291 -7.41 10.20 15.78
N VAL A 292 -8.62 10.59 15.68
CA VAL A 292 -9.80 10.24 16.43
C VAL A 292 -10.26 8.85 16.01
N ASP A 293 -11.02 8.15 16.82
CA ASP A 293 -11.49 6.77 16.59
C ASP A 293 -12.37 6.56 15.33
N GLN A 294 -12.79 7.65 14.66
CA GLN A 294 -13.59 7.56 13.43
C GLN A 294 -12.71 7.62 12.20
N ILE A 295 -12.83 6.61 11.38
CA ILE A 295 -12.10 6.48 10.12
C ILE A 295 -13.04 6.80 8.97
N GLY A 296 -12.67 7.78 8.15
CA GLY A 296 -13.39 8.17 6.95
C GLY A 296 -12.53 8.07 5.70
N GLN A 297 -13.08 8.52 4.58
CA GLN A 297 -12.34 8.65 3.34
C GLN A 297 -11.12 9.59 3.55
N TYR A 298 -9.98 9.20 2.97
CA TYR A 298 -8.69 9.86 3.09
C TYR A 298 -8.07 9.87 4.49
N SER A 299 -8.60 9.10 5.44
CA SER A 299 -7.91 8.81 6.69
C SER A 299 -6.70 7.90 6.43
N ILE A 300 -5.60 8.14 7.17
CA ILE A 300 -4.45 7.25 7.17
C ILE A 300 -4.59 6.26 8.32
N VAL A 301 -4.48 4.98 7.99
CA VAL A 301 -4.62 3.87 8.92
C VAL A 301 -3.37 3.00 8.94
N ALA A 302 -3.09 2.40 10.08
CA ALA A 302 -2.06 1.38 10.25
C ALA A 302 -2.70 -0.01 10.17
N LEU A 303 -2.07 -0.91 9.43
CA LEU A 303 -2.46 -2.31 9.26
C LEU A 303 -1.46 -3.21 9.99
N ASP A 304 -1.94 -4.35 10.49
CA ASP A 304 -1.14 -5.41 11.12
C ASP A 304 -0.43 -6.34 10.11
N ARG A 305 -0.26 -5.89 8.88
CA ARG A 305 0.43 -6.61 7.80
C ARG A 305 1.47 -5.70 7.15
N GLY A 306 2.63 -6.27 6.88
CA GLY A 306 3.77 -5.56 6.34
C GLY A 306 4.45 -6.28 5.18
N THR A 307 5.69 -5.91 4.89
CA THR A 307 6.49 -6.56 3.83
C THR A 307 6.76 -8.03 4.13
N ALA A 308 6.83 -8.43 5.41
CA ALA A 308 6.94 -9.82 5.82
C ALA A 308 5.73 -10.67 5.39
N ASP A 309 4.56 -10.04 5.24
CA ASP A 309 3.31 -10.67 4.77
C ASP A 309 3.11 -10.52 3.25
N GLY A 310 4.11 -9.99 2.55
CA GLY A 310 4.05 -9.74 1.11
C GLY A 310 3.28 -8.49 0.71
N ILE A 311 3.12 -7.53 1.62
CA ILE A 311 2.51 -6.23 1.31
C ILE A 311 3.52 -5.34 0.59
N GLU A 312 3.08 -4.74 -0.52
CA GLU A 312 3.86 -3.83 -1.35
C GLU A 312 3.14 -2.48 -1.50
N VAL A 313 3.91 -1.47 -1.94
CA VAL A 313 3.36 -0.15 -2.27
C VAL A 313 2.39 -0.27 -3.44
N GLY A 314 1.19 0.32 -3.31
CA GLY A 314 0.14 0.24 -4.32
C GLY A 314 -0.87 -0.89 -4.10
N HIS A 315 -0.63 -1.81 -3.17
CA HIS A 315 -1.60 -2.84 -2.84
C HIS A 315 -2.92 -2.23 -2.39
N VAL A 316 -4.00 -2.63 -3.04
CA VAL A 316 -5.37 -2.27 -2.67
C VAL A 316 -5.99 -3.40 -1.89
N LEU A 317 -6.59 -3.08 -0.74
CA LEU A 317 -7.29 -4.03 0.11
C LEU A 317 -8.74 -3.57 0.33
N GLN A 318 -9.64 -4.53 0.44
CA GLN A 318 -11.03 -4.30 0.80
C GLN A 318 -11.17 -4.24 2.31
N ILE A 319 -11.91 -3.24 2.81
CA ILE A 319 -12.23 -3.11 4.23
C ILE A 319 -13.55 -3.80 4.50
N LEU A 320 -13.57 -4.63 5.53
CA LEU A 320 -14.75 -5.33 6.02
C LEU A 320 -15.07 -4.80 7.42
N GLN A 321 -16.20 -4.12 7.55
CA GLN A 321 -16.71 -3.73 8.85
C GLN A 321 -17.01 -4.97 9.68
N ARG A 322 -16.47 -5.01 10.88
CA ARG A 322 -16.64 -6.13 11.82
C ARG A 322 -18.12 -6.30 12.18
N GLY A 323 -18.57 -7.56 12.23
CA GLY A 323 -19.87 -7.90 12.75
C GLY A 323 -20.05 -7.49 14.21
N THR A 324 -21.26 -7.16 14.59
CA THR A 324 -21.63 -6.82 15.95
C THR A 324 -22.35 -7.98 16.63
N MET A 325 -22.12 -8.15 17.93
CA MET A 325 -22.89 -9.09 18.73
C MET A 325 -24.28 -8.53 19.02
N VAL A 326 -25.30 -9.22 18.54
CA VAL A 326 -26.70 -8.87 18.73
C VAL A 326 -27.37 -9.95 19.54
N ARG A 327 -28.13 -9.56 20.55
CA ARG A 327 -28.93 -10.50 21.33
C ARG A 327 -30.22 -10.80 20.58
N ASP A 328 -30.47 -12.08 20.33
CA ASP A 328 -31.75 -12.51 19.78
C ASP A 328 -32.86 -12.33 20.80
N LEU A 329 -33.88 -11.59 20.44
CA LEU A 329 -35.04 -11.31 21.31
C LEU A 329 -36.29 -12.02 20.85
N ILE A 330 -36.20 -12.85 19.78
CA ILE A 330 -37.39 -13.39 19.10
C ILE A 330 -37.27 -14.91 18.97
N GLY A 331 -38.40 -15.58 19.20
CA GLY A 331 -38.56 -17.01 18.93
C GLY A 331 -37.79 -17.96 19.82
N PRO A 332 -37.46 -19.16 19.36
CA PRO A 332 -36.87 -20.22 20.20
C PRO A 332 -35.44 -19.94 20.60
N TYR A 333 -34.79 -18.97 19.98
CA TYR A 333 -33.40 -18.57 20.26
C TYR A 333 -33.33 -17.32 21.17
N SER A 334 -34.46 -16.86 21.70
CA SER A 334 -34.52 -15.67 22.55
C SER A 334 -33.56 -15.76 23.74
N GLY A 335 -32.67 -14.77 23.83
CA GLY A 335 -31.61 -14.71 24.85
C GLY A 335 -30.24 -15.15 24.38
N GLU A 336 -30.12 -15.79 23.22
CA GLU A 336 -28.84 -16.11 22.61
C GLU A 336 -28.19 -14.86 22.01
N THR A 337 -26.85 -14.87 21.95
CA THR A 337 -26.09 -13.81 21.31
C THR A 337 -25.56 -14.30 19.97
N VAL A 338 -25.90 -13.59 18.91
CA VAL A 338 -25.50 -13.90 17.53
C VAL A 338 -24.55 -12.83 17.03
N ASN A 339 -23.47 -13.25 16.39
CA ASN A 339 -22.56 -12.33 15.71
C ASN A 339 -23.05 -12.10 14.26
N THR A 340 -23.26 -10.83 13.89
CA THR A 340 -23.61 -10.50 12.51
C THR A 340 -22.41 -10.70 11.60
N PRO A 341 -22.61 -11.05 10.31
CA PRO A 341 -21.50 -11.23 9.38
C PRO A 341 -20.78 -9.91 9.09
N GLU A 342 -19.51 -10.02 8.74
CA GLU A 342 -18.71 -8.90 8.24
C GLU A 342 -19.34 -8.33 6.95
N GLN A 343 -19.28 -7.02 6.78
CA GLN A 343 -19.85 -6.34 5.64
C GLN A 343 -18.81 -5.49 4.93
N LYS A 344 -18.83 -5.51 3.60
CA LYS A 344 -17.99 -4.64 2.77
C LYS A 344 -18.25 -3.18 3.15
N ALA A 345 -17.20 -2.46 3.52
CA ALA A 345 -17.31 -1.10 4.05
C ALA A 345 -16.45 -0.07 3.31
N GLY A 346 -15.42 -0.52 2.58
CA GLY A 346 -14.57 0.41 1.86
C GLY A 346 -13.40 -0.25 1.15
N LEU A 347 -12.52 0.61 0.67
CA LEU A 347 -11.26 0.28 0.00
C LEU A 347 -10.16 1.16 0.58
N LEU A 348 -8.98 0.59 0.75
CA LEU A 348 -7.78 1.33 1.10
C LEU A 348 -6.63 0.96 0.16
N MET A 349 -5.62 1.82 0.07
CA MET A 349 -4.41 1.58 -0.70
C MET A 349 -3.19 1.77 0.19
N VAL A 350 -2.31 0.78 0.18
CA VAL A 350 -1.04 0.83 0.91
C VAL A 350 -0.08 1.76 0.17
N PHE A 351 0.41 2.78 0.86
CA PHE A 351 1.39 3.71 0.30
C PHE A 351 2.77 3.60 0.98
N ARG A 352 2.85 3.04 2.19
CA ARG A 352 4.12 2.85 2.91
C ARG A 352 4.09 1.57 3.75
N PRO A 353 4.61 0.46 3.23
CA PRO A 353 4.80 -0.76 4.01
C PRO A 353 6.09 -0.69 4.82
N TYR A 354 6.04 -1.21 6.05
CA TYR A 354 7.16 -1.53 6.92
C TYR A 354 7.23 -3.06 7.08
N GLU A 355 8.13 -3.55 7.90
CA GLU A 355 8.34 -5.00 8.03
C GLU A 355 7.07 -5.76 8.46
N ARG A 356 6.41 -5.31 9.53
CA ARG A 356 5.24 -5.97 10.14
C ARG A 356 3.97 -5.11 10.19
N VAL A 357 4.08 -3.86 9.82
CA VAL A 357 2.99 -2.87 9.81
C VAL A 357 3.00 -2.18 8.46
N SER A 358 1.87 -1.70 7.97
CA SER A 358 1.86 -0.81 6.82
C SER A 358 0.90 0.35 7.01
N TYR A 359 1.25 1.49 6.41
CA TYR A 359 0.34 2.62 6.32
C TYR A 359 -0.42 2.59 5.01
N ALA A 360 -1.72 2.78 5.14
CA ALA A 360 -2.65 2.80 4.03
C ALA A 360 -3.55 4.02 4.10
N LEU A 361 -3.92 4.52 2.93
CA LEU A 361 -4.90 5.59 2.75
C LEU A 361 -6.26 4.97 2.46
N VAL A 362 -7.30 5.36 3.21
CA VAL A 362 -8.67 4.97 2.92
C VAL A 362 -9.14 5.73 1.68
N MET A 363 -9.28 5.02 0.56
CA MET A 363 -9.63 5.59 -0.73
C MET A 363 -11.15 5.78 -0.88
N HIS A 364 -11.91 4.88 -0.28
CA HIS A 364 -13.37 4.92 -0.30
C HIS A 364 -13.94 4.32 0.98
N ALA A 365 -14.94 4.96 1.56
CA ALA A 365 -15.68 4.46 2.71
C ALA A 365 -17.19 4.57 2.41
N SER A 366 -17.88 3.45 2.35
CA SER A 366 -19.35 3.40 2.18
C SER A 366 -20.10 3.32 3.51
N ARG A 367 -19.37 3.08 4.61
CA ARG A 367 -19.85 2.94 5.98
C ARG A 367 -18.85 3.52 6.98
N ALA A 368 -19.26 3.71 8.21
CA ALA A 368 -18.34 4.05 9.30
C ALA A 368 -17.32 2.91 9.50
N LEU A 369 -16.05 3.30 9.55
CA LEU A 369 -14.93 2.38 9.74
C LEU A 369 -14.36 2.57 11.14
N HIS A 370 -13.83 1.49 11.71
CA HIS A 370 -13.29 1.48 13.07
C HIS A 370 -11.96 0.73 13.11
N VAL A 371 -11.20 1.00 14.16
CA VAL A 371 -10.06 0.15 14.52
C VAL A 371 -10.57 -1.27 14.79
N LEU A 372 -9.81 -2.27 14.37
CA LEU A 372 -10.12 -3.71 14.34
C LEU A 372 -11.11 -4.14 13.24
N ASP A 373 -11.52 -3.27 12.33
CA ASP A 373 -12.14 -3.72 11.10
C ASP A 373 -11.13 -4.54 10.28
N ALA A 374 -11.63 -5.63 9.68
CA ALA A 374 -10.78 -6.51 8.90
C ALA A 374 -10.45 -5.92 7.53
N VAL A 375 -9.27 -6.25 7.02
CA VAL A 375 -8.86 -5.94 5.65
C VAL A 375 -8.48 -7.21 4.92
N GLN A 376 -8.79 -7.29 3.64
CA GLN A 376 -8.44 -8.46 2.82
C GLN A 376 -8.22 -8.09 1.36
N THR A 377 -7.63 -9.02 0.61
CA THR A 377 -7.55 -8.94 -0.87
C THR A 377 -8.96 -8.78 -1.46
N PRO A 378 -9.20 -7.81 -2.37
CA PRO A 378 -10.50 -7.49 -2.95
C PRO A 378 -11.17 -8.65 -3.67
#